data_2bded0f838018e1fe68d993932727b1c
#
_entry.id   2bded0f838018e1fe68d993932727b1c
#
_cell.length_a   1.000
_cell.length_b   1.000
_cell.length_c   1.000
_cell.angle_alpha   90.00
_cell.angle_beta   90.00
_cell.angle_gamma   90.00
#
_symmetry.space_group_name_H-M   'P 1'
#
loop_
_entity.id
_entity.type
_entity.pdbx_description
1 polymer ?
#
loop_
_entity_poly.entity_id
_entity_poly.type
_entity_poly.pdbx_seq_one_letter_code
_entity_poly.pdbx_strand_id
1 'polypeptide(L)'
;MPILLHCYLGVDDGYFDVSFKRSNLRYRTILVGAVVCGSKFQDLLIDFATIDGLDATAATYRIIEKTYYLYIVQAVLLDGVTYAGFNLVDPRKLYNLTNIPIVVVFRHKLDLNKIKFALERHFPDHRYRYEVIEAIYSRSVELPLEHIPTILRIYSIGIGAGKAKEIVLKLCKVFADPHPLRIADRVASTLGKIMLKKYQDKLILNQ
;
A
#
# COMPACT_ATOMS: atom_id res chain seq x y z
N MET A 1 20.43 -16.57 21.30
CA MET A 1 19.73 -15.40 20.76
C MET A 1 19.00 -15.82 19.49
N PRO A 2 17.72 -15.55 19.32
CA PRO A 2 17.05 -15.82 18.06
C PRO A 2 17.74 -14.99 16.95
N ILE A 3 18.05 -15.64 15.84
CA ILE A 3 18.59 -14.95 14.65
C ILE A 3 17.43 -14.13 14.09
N LEU A 4 17.46 -12.81 14.30
CA LEU A 4 16.50 -11.89 13.68
C LEU A 4 16.67 -11.93 12.17
N LEU A 5 15.65 -12.34 11.45
CA LEU A 5 15.67 -12.44 10.00
C LEU A 5 15.55 -11.05 9.36
N HIS A 6 16.40 -10.77 8.38
CA HIS A 6 16.29 -9.57 7.54
C HIS A 6 15.16 -9.76 6.54
N CYS A 7 14.15 -8.90 6.64
CA CYS A 7 12.89 -9.08 5.95
C CYS A 7 12.46 -7.80 5.19
N TYR A 8 11.50 -7.96 4.33
CA TYR A 8 10.78 -6.89 3.65
C TYR A 8 9.30 -7.02 3.98
N LEU A 9 8.65 -5.90 4.25
CA LEU A 9 7.21 -5.82 4.46
C LEU A 9 6.56 -5.18 3.23
N GLY A 10 5.61 -5.85 2.60
CA GLY A 10 4.77 -5.26 1.56
C GLY A 10 3.38 -4.97 2.13
N VAL A 11 2.84 -3.79 1.89
CA VAL A 11 1.50 -3.41 2.35
C VAL A 11 0.63 -3.04 1.16
N ASP A 12 -0.60 -3.57 1.14
CA ASP A 12 -1.61 -3.28 0.12
C ASP A 12 -3.02 -3.32 0.71
N ASP A 13 -4.01 -2.77 -0.01
CA ASP A 13 -5.39 -2.72 0.42
C ASP A 13 -6.28 -3.75 -0.28
N GLY A 14 -7.42 -4.05 0.36
CA GLY A 14 -8.39 -5.01 -0.14
C GLY A 14 -9.41 -4.40 -1.09
N TYR A 15 -10.05 -5.31 -1.84
CA TYR A 15 -11.17 -4.94 -2.70
C TYR A 15 -12.32 -4.33 -1.89
N PHE A 16 -12.95 -3.31 -2.45
CA PHE A 16 -14.20 -2.74 -1.97
C PHE A 16 -15.10 -2.33 -3.16
N ASP A 17 -16.41 -2.29 -2.95
CA ASP A 17 -17.35 -1.86 -3.98
C ASP A 17 -17.49 -0.34 -4.00
N VAL A 18 -17.49 0.24 -5.21
CA VAL A 18 -17.63 1.69 -5.41
C VAL A 18 -18.96 2.24 -4.85
N SER A 19 -20.01 1.41 -4.74
CA SER A 19 -21.28 1.81 -4.13
C SER A 19 -21.12 2.25 -2.68
N PHE A 20 -20.14 1.72 -1.95
CA PHE A 20 -19.85 2.13 -0.57
C PHE A 20 -19.36 3.57 -0.43
N LYS A 21 -18.78 4.15 -1.49
CA LYS A 21 -18.41 5.57 -1.53
C LYS A 21 -19.60 6.53 -1.49
N ARG A 22 -20.76 6.06 -1.94
CA ARG A 22 -21.99 6.87 -2.04
C ARG A 22 -22.90 6.77 -0.81
N SER A 23 -22.56 5.90 0.13
CA SER A 23 -23.36 5.74 1.35
C SER A 23 -22.89 6.73 2.42
N ASN A 24 -23.85 7.19 3.26
CA ASN A 24 -23.51 7.98 4.45
C ASN A 24 -22.82 7.17 5.55
N LEU A 25 -22.63 5.87 5.33
CA LEU A 25 -21.97 4.96 6.25
C LEU A 25 -20.47 4.92 5.96
N ARG A 26 -19.64 4.97 7.01
CA ARG A 26 -18.20 4.85 6.92
C ARG A 26 -17.80 3.38 6.85
N TYR A 27 -17.75 2.84 5.64
CA TYR A 27 -17.22 1.49 5.42
C TYR A 27 -15.70 1.45 5.52
N ARG A 28 -15.21 0.30 5.92
CA ARG A 28 -13.75 0.03 6.00
C ARG A 28 -13.40 -1.14 5.09
N THR A 29 -12.23 -1.08 4.48
CA THR A 29 -11.64 -2.24 3.82
C THR A 29 -10.40 -2.70 4.57
N ILE A 30 -9.96 -3.92 4.26
CA ILE A 30 -8.81 -4.55 4.88
C ILE A 30 -7.51 -3.97 4.31
N LEU A 31 -6.51 -3.77 5.16
CA LEU A 31 -5.12 -3.61 4.79
C LEU A 31 -4.36 -4.86 5.19
N VAL A 32 -3.49 -5.32 4.30
CA VAL A 32 -2.65 -6.50 4.56
C VAL A 32 -1.19 -6.12 4.43
N GLY A 33 -0.41 -6.46 5.46
CA GLY A 33 1.04 -6.46 5.44
C GLY A 33 1.56 -7.90 5.27
N ALA A 34 2.40 -8.15 4.27
CA ALA A 34 3.03 -9.44 4.07
C ALA A 34 4.54 -9.35 4.35
N VAL A 35 5.03 -10.16 5.29
CA VAL A 35 6.44 -10.22 5.66
C VAL A 35 7.13 -11.33 4.86
N VAL A 36 8.22 -10.97 4.17
CA VAL A 36 9.04 -11.91 3.39
C VAL A 36 10.50 -11.77 3.80
N CYS A 37 11.13 -12.87 4.20
CA CYS A 37 12.53 -12.91 4.57
C CYS A 37 13.31 -13.78 3.57
N GLY A 38 14.24 -13.17 2.86
CA GLY A 38 14.87 -13.82 1.70
C GLY A 38 13.85 -14.05 0.59
N SER A 39 13.53 -15.33 0.30
CA SER A 39 12.48 -15.72 -0.65
C SER A 39 11.26 -16.37 0.03
N LYS A 40 11.27 -16.46 1.36
CA LYS A 40 10.24 -17.18 2.12
C LYS A 40 9.23 -16.20 2.72
N PHE A 41 7.96 -16.46 2.49
CA PHE A 41 6.86 -15.86 3.23
C PHE A 41 6.96 -16.25 4.71
N GLN A 42 6.74 -15.30 5.61
CA GLN A 42 6.83 -15.50 7.06
C GLN A 42 5.50 -15.21 7.76
N ASP A 43 4.87 -14.06 7.46
CA ASP A 43 3.74 -13.60 8.25
C ASP A 43 2.78 -12.71 7.45
N LEU A 44 1.51 -12.68 7.90
CA LEU A 44 0.48 -11.76 7.45
C LEU A 44 -0.03 -10.92 8.62
N LEU A 45 0.02 -9.63 8.42
CA LEU A 45 -0.46 -8.64 9.38
C LEU A 45 -1.67 -7.92 8.80
N ILE A 46 -2.70 -7.76 9.60
CA ILE A 46 -3.97 -7.21 9.14
C ILE A 46 -4.34 -5.98 9.96
N ASP A 47 -4.84 -4.97 9.26
CA ASP A 47 -5.51 -3.80 9.82
C ASP A 47 -6.64 -3.34 8.87
N PHE A 48 -7.29 -2.23 9.18
CA PHE A 48 -8.42 -1.72 8.41
C PHE A 48 -8.30 -0.22 8.19
N ALA A 49 -8.67 0.24 6.98
CA ALA A 49 -8.75 1.65 6.65
C ALA A 49 -10.16 2.02 6.17
N THR A 50 -10.57 3.23 6.47
CA THR A 50 -11.87 3.78 6.05
C THR A 50 -11.83 4.09 4.56
N ILE A 51 -12.83 3.65 3.80
CA ILE A 51 -12.94 3.96 2.37
C ILE A 51 -13.01 5.48 2.21
N ASP A 52 -12.12 6.02 1.36
CA ASP A 52 -11.95 7.46 1.14
C ASP A 52 -11.66 8.31 2.41
N GLY A 53 -11.23 7.65 3.51
CA GLY A 53 -10.87 8.30 4.77
C GLY A 53 -9.49 9.00 4.74
N LEU A 54 -8.91 9.21 5.94
CA LEU A 54 -7.57 9.76 6.15
C LEU A 54 -6.76 8.96 7.17
N ASP A 55 -7.16 7.72 7.42
CA ASP A 55 -6.60 6.84 8.46
C ASP A 55 -5.66 5.75 7.93
N ALA A 56 -5.44 5.66 6.58
CA ALA A 56 -4.60 4.62 5.99
C ALA A 56 -3.13 4.71 6.44
N THR A 57 -2.58 5.92 6.61
CA THR A 57 -1.22 6.08 7.17
C THR A 57 -1.12 5.49 8.58
N ALA A 58 -2.10 5.76 9.45
CA ALA A 58 -2.12 5.22 10.81
C ALA A 58 -2.33 3.70 10.83
N ALA A 59 -3.18 3.17 9.95
CA ALA A 59 -3.38 1.73 9.80
C ALA A 59 -2.10 1.02 9.32
N THR A 60 -1.41 1.60 8.33
CA THR A 60 -0.12 1.09 7.84
C THR A 60 0.94 1.15 8.95
N TYR A 61 0.99 2.22 9.73
CA TYR A 61 1.89 2.32 10.88
C TYR A 61 1.67 1.17 11.87
N ARG A 62 0.41 0.86 12.25
CA ARG A 62 0.11 -0.25 13.15
C ARG A 62 0.51 -1.63 12.58
N ILE A 63 0.45 -1.80 11.26
CA ILE A 63 0.97 -3.01 10.60
C ILE A 63 2.50 -3.07 10.77
N ILE A 64 3.21 -1.97 10.53
CA ILE A 64 4.68 -1.92 10.70
C ILE A 64 5.07 -2.18 12.15
N GLU A 65 4.39 -1.56 13.10
CA GLU A 65 4.66 -1.69 14.53
C GLU A 65 4.58 -3.15 15.01
N LYS A 66 3.66 -3.94 14.49
CA LYS A 66 3.52 -5.38 14.79
C LYS A 66 4.76 -6.19 14.37
N THR A 67 5.62 -5.68 13.48
CA THR A 67 6.83 -6.40 13.03
C THR A 67 8.02 -6.23 13.98
N TYR A 68 8.04 -5.21 14.85
CA TYR A 68 9.24 -4.76 15.57
C TYR A 68 9.91 -5.82 16.45
N TYR A 69 9.15 -6.70 17.05
CA TYR A 69 9.68 -7.70 17.97
C TYR A 69 10.07 -9.02 17.28
N LEU A 70 9.66 -9.22 16.03
CA LEU A 70 9.80 -10.50 15.33
C LEU A 70 10.78 -10.44 14.17
N TYR A 71 10.92 -9.25 13.53
CA TYR A 71 11.64 -9.11 12.27
C TYR A 71 12.53 -7.86 12.23
N ILE A 72 13.67 -7.95 11.54
CA ILE A 72 14.44 -6.78 11.13
C ILE A 72 13.94 -6.37 9.74
N VAL A 73 13.01 -5.44 9.68
CA VAL A 73 12.46 -4.93 8.42
C VAL A 73 13.45 -3.96 7.76
N GLN A 74 14.02 -4.38 6.61
CA GLN A 74 15.00 -3.59 5.86
C GLN A 74 14.35 -2.46 5.07
N ALA A 75 13.14 -2.68 4.59
CA ALA A 75 12.30 -1.66 3.96
C ALA A 75 10.83 -2.11 3.96
N VAL A 76 9.94 -1.12 4.00
CA VAL A 76 8.51 -1.29 3.75
C VAL A 76 8.24 -0.89 2.31
N LEU A 77 7.56 -1.77 1.56
CA LEU A 77 7.09 -1.50 0.21
C LEU A 77 5.59 -1.16 0.25
N LEU A 78 5.21 -0.10 -0.43
CA LEU A 78 3.82 0.35 -0.56
C LEU A 78 3.37 0.26 -2.03
N ASP A 79 2.17 -0.24 -2.29
CA ASP A 79 1.57 -0.22 -3.63
C ASP A 79 0.88 1.13 -3.88
N GLY A 80 1.65 2.09 -4.36
CA GLY A 80 1.21 3.47 -4.49
C GLY A 80 1.06 4.20 -3.15
N VAL A 81 0.29 5.28 -3.14
CA VAL A 81 0.04 6.14 -1.97
C VAL A 81 -1.44 6.31 -1.65
N THR A 82 -2.33 5.65 -2.41
CA THR A 82 -3.78 5.69 -2.19
C THR A 82 -4.28 4.30 -1.89
N TYR A 83 -4.88 4.13 -0.72
CA TYR A 83 -5.48 2.90 -0.25
C TYR A 83 -6.96 3.12 0.04
N ALA A 84 -7.77 2.07 -0.01
CA ALA A 84 -9.21 2.19 0.24
C ALA A 84 -9.83 3.36 -0.54
N GLY A 85 -9.52 3.47 -1.83
CA GLY A 85 -9.90 4.60 -2.68
C GLY A 85 -8.89 5.73 -2.64
N PHE A 86 -9.27 6.91 -2.19
CA PHE A 86 -8.38 8.06 -2.04
C PHE A 86 -7.93 8.31 -0.59
N ASN A 87 -7.99 7.32 0.28
CA ASN A 87 -7.39 7.39 1.61
C ASN A 87 -5.85 7.32 1.45
N LEU A 88 -5.12 8.23 2.08
CA LEU A 88 -3.69 8.42 1.82
C LEU A 88 -2.80 7.65 2.78
N VAL A 89 -1.77 7.01 2.22
CA VAL A 89 -0.60 6.57 2.96
C VAL A 89 0.56 7.53 2.66
N ASP A 90 0.95 8.33 3.65
CA ASP A 90 2.08 9.25 3.53
C ASP A 90 3.39 8.55 3.92
N PRO A 91 4.28 8.22 2.96
CA PRO A 91 5.53 7.51 3.23
C PRO A 91 6.50 8.35 4.08
N ARG A 92 6.40 9.68 4.05
CA ARG A 92 7.27 10.56 4.85
C ARG A 92 6.88 10.49 6.32
N LYS A 93 5.56 10.49 6.62
CA LYS A 93 5.06 10.30 7.98
C LYS A 93 5.45 8.93 8.52
N LEU A 94 5.31 7.86 7.71
CA LEU A 94 5.72 6.52 8.11
C LEU A 94 7.21 6.44 8.42
N TYR A 95 8.06 7.00 7.55
CA TYR A 95 9.51 7.03 7.81
C TYR A 95 9.85 7.79 9.09
N ASN A 96 9.27 8.96 9.31
CA ASN A 96 9.51 9.75 10.52
C ASN A 96 9.09 9.03 11.81
N LEU A 97 8.04 8.21 11.76
CA LEU A 97 7.54 7.44 12.91
C LEU A 97 8.35 6.17 13.18
N THR A 98 8.88 5.52 12.13
CA THR A 98 9.44 4.17 12.24
C THR A 98 10.96 4.11 12.06
N ASN A 99 11.54 5.13 11.42
CA ASN A 99 12.92 5.15 10.93
C ASN A 99 13.26 3.95 10.02
N ILE A 100 12.23 3.24 9.50
CA ILE A 100 12.39 2.17 8.53
C ILE A 100 12.27 2.76 7.12
N PRO A 101 13.18 2.46 6.19
CA PRO A 101 13.07 2.91 4.81
C PRO A 101 11.74 2.53 4.16
N ILE A 102 11.10 3.48 3.46
CA ILE A 102 9.85 3.26 2.75
C ILE A 102 10.11 3.36 1.24
N VAL A 103 9.62 2.38 0.49
CA VAL A 103 9.67 2.35 -0.98
C VAL A 103 8.26 2.26 -1.53
N VAL A 104 7.83 3.31 -2.20
CA VAL A 104 6.54 3.34 -2.92
C VAL A 104 6.76 2.80 -4.32
N VAL A 105 5.94 1.85 -4.74
CA VAL A 105 5.98 1.23 -6.07
C VAL A 105 4.70 1.61 -6.82
N PHE A 106 4.82 2.26 -7.95
CA PHE A 106 3.72 2.52 -8.86
C PHE A 106 3.79 1.55 -10.03
N ARG A 107 2.84 0.65 -10.12
CA ARG A 107 2.73 -0.36 -11.20
C ARG A 107 2.24 0.23 -12.51
N HIS A 108 1.55 1.37 -12.43
CA HIS A 108 0.97 2.05 -13.60
C HIS A 108 1.32 3.54 -13.59
N LYS A 109 1.36 4.11 -14.80
CA LYS A 109 1.51 5.55 -14.95
C LYS A 109 0.24 6.25 -14.44
N LEU A 110 0.41 7.19 -13.49
CA LEU A 110 -0.69 8.00 -12.98
C LEU A 110 -1.00 9.15 -13.96
N ASP A 111 -2.28 9.36 -14.22
CA ASP A 111 -2.80 10.55 -14.87
C ASP A 111 -3.17 11.60 -13.79
N LEU A 112 -2.21 12.46 -13.47
CA LEU A 112 -2.38 13.45 -12.40
C LEU A 112 -3.55 14.42 -12.69
N ASN A 113 -3.88 14.70 -13.96
CA ASN A 113 -4.99 15.57 -14.30
C ASN A 113 -6.33 14.89 -13.98
N LYS A 114 -6.48 13.61 -14.31
CA LYS A 114 -7.69 12.84 -13.94
C LYS A 114 -7.83 12.69 -12.44
N ILE A 115 -6.72 12.45 -11.73
CA ILE A 115 -6.71 12.36 -10.26
C ILE A 115 -7.15 13.70 -9.67
N LYS A 116 -6.59 14.82 -10.12
CA LYS A 116 -6.94 16.15 -9.66
C LYS A 116 -8.43 16.43 -9.85
N PHE A 117 -8.94 16.18 -11.06
CA PHE A 117 -10.36 16.38 -11.38
C PHE A 117 -11.28 15.52 -10.49
N ALA A 118 -10.93 14.25 -10.27
CA ALA A 118 -11.72 13.36 -9.41
C ALA A 118 -11.70 13.84 -7.95
N LEU A 119 -10.56 14.28 -7.45
CA LEU A 119 -10.43 14.80 -6.09
C LEU A 119 -11.24 16.10 -5.90
N GLU A 120 -11.12 17.07 -6.81
CA GLU A 120 -11.86 18.33 -6.78
C GLU A 120 -13.38 18.11 -6.76
N ARG A 121 -13.86 17.08 -7.48
CA ARG A 121 -15.29 16.77 -7.58
C ARG A 121 -15.84 16.09 -6.33
N HIS A 122 -15.04 15.34 -5.59
CA HIS A 122 -15.55 14.43 -4.57
C HIS A 122 -15.05 14.70 -3.15
N PHE A 123 -14.02 15.57 -2.98
CA PHE A 123 -13.39 15.73 -1.67
C PHE A 123 -13.19 17.22 -1.31
N PRO A 124 -13.70 17.66 -0.16
CA PRO A 124 -13.46 19.03 0.32
C PRO A 124 -11.97 19.28 0.62
N ASP A 125 -11.23 18.26 0.99
CA ASP A 125 -9.79 18.26 1.27
C ASP A 125 -8.93 17.88 0.05
N HIS A 126 -9.47 18.05 -1.17
CA HIS A 126 -8.85 17.67 -2.44
C HIS A 126 -7.43 18.22 -2.62
N ARG A 127 -7.16 19.46 -2.17
CA ARG A 127 -5.82 20.07 -2.28
C ARG A 127 -4.78 19.26 -1.52
N TYR A 128 -5.05 18.94 -0.26
CA TYR A 128 -4.15 18.15 0.57
C TYR A 128 -3.89 16.77 -0.05
N ARG A 129 -4.95 16.09 -0.50
CA ARG A 129 -4.80 14.76 -1.13
C ARG A 129 -3.96 14.84 -2.40
N TYR A 130 -4.24 15.80 -3.26
CA TYR A 130 -3.51 16.00 -4.50
C TYR A 130 -2.03 16.31 -4.26
N GLU A 131 -1.73 17.25 -3.35
CA GLU A 131 -0.35 17.63 -3.01
C GLU A 131 0.49 16.44 -2.53
N VAL A 132 -0.08 15.55 -1.73
CA VAL A 132 0.63 14.34 -1.29
C VAL A 132 0.91 13.40 -2.45
N ILE A 133 -0.10 13.10 -3.29
CA ILE A 133 0.04 12.21 -4.44
C ILE A 133 1.06 12.76 -5.44
N GLU A 134 0.90 14.03 -5.81
CA GLU A 134 1.74 14.72 -6.78
C GLU A 134 3.20 14.80 -6.29
N ALA A 135 3.43 15.22 -5.06
CA ALA A 135 4.76 15.35 -4.49
C ALA A 135 5.55 14.02 -4.44
N ILE A 136 4.87 12.89 -4.25
CA ILE A 136 5.49 11.56 -4.24
C ILE A 136 5.71 11.07 -5.67
N TYR A 137 4.67 11.18 -6.52
CA TYR A 137 4.74 10.67 -7.89
C TYR A 137 5.73 11.45 -8.74
N SER A 138 5.79 12.79 -8.66
CA SER A 138 6.70 13.63 -9.44
C SER A 138 8.18 13.37 -9.10
N ARG A 139 8.47 12.95 -7.87
CA ARG A 139 9.83 12.57 -7.42
C ARG A 139 10.15 11.11 -7.64
N SER A 140 9.20 10.32 -8.14
CA SER A 140 9.46 8.91 -8.44
C SER A 140 10.32 8.77 -9.69
N VAL A 141 11.14 7.74 -9.72
CA VAL A 141 12.03 7.42 -10.84
C VAL A 141 11.60 6.13 -11.54
N GLU A 142 11.82 6.05 -12.83
CA GLU A 142 11.51 4.86 -13.61
C GLU A 142 12.48 3.71 -13.30
N LEU A 143 11.92 2.51 -13.29
CA LEU A 143 12.62 1.25 -13.09
C LEU A 143 12.13 0.24 -14.14
N PRO A 144 12.81 0.14 -15.29
CA PRO A 144 12.54 -0.92 -16.25
C PRO A 144 12.92 -2.28 -15.67
N LEU A 145 12.11 -3.29 -15.94
CA LEU A 145 12.37 -4.68 -15.55
C LEU A 145 12.96 -5.43 -16.75
N GLU A 146 14.18 -5.99 -16.60
CA GLU A 146 14.93 -6.60 -17.72
C GLU A 146 14.23 -7.80 -18.37
N HIS A 147 13.47 -8.57 -17.58
CA HIS A 147 12.85 -9.81 -18.04
C HIS A 147 11.35 -9.72 -18.29
N ILE A 148 10.76 -8.55 -18.09
CA ILE A 148 9.31 -8.32 -18.19
C ILE A 148 9.13 -6.98 -18.89
N PRO A 149 8.31 -6.87 -19.94
CA PRO A 149 8.11 -5.61 -20.67
C PRO A 149 7.25 -4.62 -19.87
N THR A 150 7.73 -4.26 -18.68
CA THR A 150 7.04 -3.39 -17.72
C THR A 150 8.04 -2.40 -17.15
N ILE A 151 7.61 -1.16 -17.01
CA ILE A 151 8.34 -0.10 -16.35
C ILE A 151 7.57 0.25 -15.07
N LEU A 152 8.19 0.00 -13.93
CA LEU A 152 7.69 0.50 -12.64
C LEU A 152 8.17 1.94 -12.43
N ARG A 153 7.49 2.67 -11.56
CA ARG A 153 8.03 3.90 -10.98
C ARG A 153 8.17 3.71 -9.49
N ILE A 154 9.28 4.17 -8.92
CA ILE A 154 9.55 4.03 -7.50
C ILE A 154 9.91 5.38 -6.87
N TYR A 155 9.41 5.61 -5.68
CA TYR A 155 9.84 6.67 -4.78
C TYR A 155 10.40 6.04 -3.52
N SER A 156 11.46 6.61 -2.95
CA SER A 156 12.04 6.10 -1.71
C SER A 156 12.34 7.22 -0.73
N ILE A 157 12.22 6.91 0.56
CA ILE A 157 12.65 7.74 1.67
C ILE A 157 13.36 6.88 2.71
N GLY A 158 14.40 7.43 3.36
CA GLY A 158 15.26 6.69 4.28
C GLY A 158 16.38 5.88 3.60
N ILE A 159 16.31 5.69 2.29
CA ILE A 159 17.38 5.11 1.46
C ILE A 159 17.47 5.83 0.11
N GLY A 160 18.68 5.81 -0.49
CA GLY A 160 18.89 6.36 -1.82
C GLY A 160 18.17 5.57 -2.92
N ALA A 161 17.82 6.25 -4.02
CA ALA A 161 17.09 5.66 -5.15
C ALA A 161 17.79 4.42 -5.75
N GLY A 162 19.12 4.41 -5.82
CA GLY A 162 19.92 3.26 -6.29
C GLY A 162 19.66 2.02 -5.45
N LYS A 163 19.72 2.14 -4.11
CA LYS A 163 19.46 1.03 -3.21
C LYS A 163 18.00 0.57 -3.24
N ALA A 164 17.06 1.50 -3.38
CA ALA A 164 15.66 1.18 -3.56
C ALA A 164 15.41 0.36 -4.84
N LYS A 165 16.06 0.74 -5.97
CA LYS A 165 16.03 -0.03 -7.23
C LYS A 165 16.53 -1.46 -7.04
N GLU A 166 17.70 -1.64 -6.41
CA GLU A 166 18.25 -2.97 -6.11
C GLU A 166 17.27 -3.84 -5.32
N ILE A 167 16.63 -3.27 -4.27
CA ILE A 167 15.66 -3.98 -3.45
C ILE A 167 14.46 -4.42 -4.30
N VAL A 168 13.87 -3.51 -5.08
CA VAL A 168 12.71 -3.81 -5.91
C VAL A 168 13.05 -4.86 -6.97
N LEU A 169 14.16 -4.73 -7.68
CA LEU A 169 14.62 -5.72 -8.67
C LEU A 169 14.82 -7.10 -8.05
N LYS A 170 15.45 -7.16 -6.87
CA LYS A 170 15.62 -8.42 -6.13
C LYS A 170 14.30 -9.09 -5.80
N LEU A 171 13.25 -8.32 -5.54
CA LEU A 171 11.92 -8.81 -5.16
C LEU A 171 11.00 -9.10 -6.36
N CYS A 172 11.36 -8.61 -7.58
CA CYS A 172 10.63 -8.79 -8.84
C CYS A 172 11.17 -9.92 -9.73
N LYS A 173 11.75 -10.99 -9.17
CA LYS A 173 12.50 -12.02 -9.95
C LYS A 173 11.71 -12.69 -11.07
N VAL A 174 10.42 -12.95 -10.87
CA VAL A 174 9.57 -13.74 -11.78
C VAL A 174 8.35 -12.94 -12.23
N PHE A 175 7.94 -11.96 -11.45
CA PHE A 175 6.74 -11.15 -11.67
C PHE A 175 7.09 -9.67 -11.62
N ALA A 176 6.31 -8.85 -12.29
CA ALA A 176 6.45 -7.40 -12.25
C ALA A 176 6.25 -6.80 -10.85
N ASP A 177 5.50 -7.51 -9.99
CA ASP A 177 5.24 -7.05 -8.63
C ASP A 177 6.28 -7.58 -7.64
N PRO A 178 6.85 -6.74 -6.77
CA PRO A 178 7.68 -7.20 -5.66
C PRO A 178 6.98 -8.27 -4.83
N HIS A 179 7.69 -9.36 -4.51
CA HIS A 179 7.09 -10.54 -3.86
C HIS A 179 6.22 -10.22 -2.62
N PRO A 180 6.65 -9.36 -1.65
CA PRO A 180 5.81 -9.01 -0.51
C PRO A 180 4.53 -8.27 -0.92
N LEU A 181 4.59 -7.32 -1.88
CA LEU A 181 3.42 -6.61 -2.37
C LEU A 181 2.44 -7.55 -3.06
N ARG A 182 2.92 -8.45 -3.91
CA ARG A 182 2.07 -9.43 -4.59
C ARG A 182 1.32 -10.34 -3.62
N ILE A 183 1.95 -10.74 -2.51
CA ILE A 183 1.26 -11.53 -1.47
C ILE A 183 0.20 -10.66 -0.79
N ALA A 184 0.56 -9.44 -0.38
CA ALA A 184 -0.35 -8.51 0.27
C ALA A 184 -1.59 -8.24 -0.60
N ASP A 185 -1.41 -7.88 -1.88
CA ASP A 185 -2.48 -7.65 -2.87
C ASP A 185 -3.44 -8.84 -2.98
N ARG A 186 -2.91 -10.03 -3.22
CA ARG A 186 -3.76 -11.23 -3.40
C ARG A 186 -4.58 -11.58 -2.17
N VAL A 187 -3.97 -11.49 -0.99
CA VAL A 187 -4.67 -11.77 0.28
C VAL A 187 -5.68 -10.67 0.58
N ALA A 188 -5.28 -9.39 0.45
CA ALA A 188 -6.15 -8.26 0.69
C ALA A 188 -7.37 -8.26 -0.25
N SER A 189 -7.16 -8.46 -1.55
CA SER A 189 -8.22 -8.54 -2.55
C SER A 189 -9.20 -9.69 -2.28
N THR A 190 -8.70 -10.86 -1.84
CA THR A 190 -9.54 -12.01 -1.52
C THR A 190 -10.38 -11.75 -0.27
N LEU A 191 -9.74 -11.30 0.80
CA LEU A 191 -10.43 -11.00 2.06
C LEU A 191 -11.39 -9.82 1.93
N GLY A 192 -11.05 -8.80 1.13
CA GLY A 192 -11.94 -7.69 0.84
C GLY A 192 -13.25 -8.13 0.17
N LYS A 193 -13.19 -9.08 -0.78
CA LYS A 193 -14.39 -9.67 -1.41
C LYS A 193 -15.26 -10.44 -0.41
N ILE A 194 -14.63 -11.19 0.51
CA ILE A 194 -15.37 -11.91 1.56
C ILE A 194 -16.06 -10.93 2.51
N MET A 195 -15.37 -9.85 2.90
CA MET A 195 -15.93 -8.80 3.74
C MET A 195 -17.10 -8.11 3.06
N LEU A 196 -16.97 -7.78 1.77
CA LEU A 196 -18.03 -7.19 0.97
C LEU A 196 -19.30 -8.03 1.01
N LYS A 197 -19.17 -9.33 0.77
CA LYS A 197 -20.31 -10.26 0.82
C LYS A 197 -21.02 -10.21 2.18
N LYS A 198 -20.25 -10.23 3.28
CA LYS A 198 -20.82 -10.11 4.63
C LYS A 198 -21.54 -8.78 4.89
N TYR A 199 -21.06 -7.67 4.32
CA TYR A 199 -21.75 -6.38 4.42
C TYR A 199 -23.07 -6.39 3.63
N GLN A 200 -23.08 -6.97 2.43
CA GLN A 200 -24.28 -7.11 1.60
C GLN A 200 -25.32 -8.01 2.27
N ASP A 201 -24.92 -9.15 2.81
CA ASP A 201 -25.81 -10.08 3.53
C ASP A 201 -26.47 -9.39 4.75
N LYS A 202 -25.71 -8.58 5.51
CA LYS A 202 -26.26 -7.82 6.65
C LYS A 202 -27.27 -6.74 6.22
N LEU A 203 -27.07 -6.09 5.07
CA LEU A 203 -28.01 -5.10 4.54
C LEU A 203 -29.31 -5.74 4.10
N ILE A 204 -29.28 -6.97 3.57
CA ILE A 204 -30.47 -7.74 3.18
C ILE A 204 -31.24 -8.21 4.41
N LEU A 205 -30.56 -8.62 5.48
CA LEU A 205 -31.21 -9.10 6.71
C LEU A 205 -31.85 -7.99 7.57
N ASN A 206 -31.53 -6.73 7.31
CA ASN A 206 -32.06 -5.56 8.02
C ASN A 206 -33.13 -4.81 7.22
N GLN A 207 -33.56 -5.32 6.08
CA GLN A 207 -34.75 -4.91 5.30
C GLN A 207 -35.92 -5.84 5.55
#